data_63df415b446537b3d85a17290e546fa6
#
_entry.id   63df415b446537b3d85a17290e546fa6
#
_cell.length_a   1.000
_cell.length_b   1.000
_cell.length_c   1.000
_cell.angle_alpha   90.00
_cell.angle_beta   90.00
_cell.angle_gamma   90.00
#
_symmetry.space_group_name_H-M   'P 1'
#
loop_
_entity.id
_entity.type
_entity.pdbx_description
1 polymer ?
#
loop_
_entity_poly.entity_id
_entity_poly.type
_entity_poly.pdbx_seq_one_letter_code
_entity_poly.pdbx_strand_id
1 'polypeptide(L)'
;MKKYDFVIKFFTFCFCILYFVQNVYSQESVKLSYNGSGNYILVERTDLRRYDNGRYIGLMSREVRSFITAMEKPETVFAGVNPLDKFYDGNFYVIEGTKRSGQQVASGIHDSIPSVFKISKTGELSMIEDNGYPSFRGFPSYPEEILNPGDKWQSYAIRAVDPLNKGVVTKIPILVEYTFIRSEMYRGEDVFRISAKWATRYGGSIFDAEGDSDLKSAMGSHSANILVSKKTGNAILVHDTVNETFAYFDGKQVNFKGTISLFTEYPPVVDKTDILEPLSKLDSIKVEKTSKGLMLTIENLRFKPDSAELLPGEEIRLMKIAEILRNIPKSMFLVEGHTASTGNVSGEQSLSEERAKSIAMSLANTGISADRFICKGSGSKKPIASNSTKEGMSLNRRVEITILE
;
A
#
# COMPACT_ATOMS: atom_id res chain seq x y z
N MET A 1 59.43 -40.33 11.01
CA MET A 1 59.01 -39.19 11.87
C MET A 1 58.67 -37.91 11.12
N LYS A 2 59.27 -37.57 9.95
CA LYS A 2 58.96 -36.28 9.23
C LYS A 2 57.61 -36.18 8.44
N LYS A 3 56.91 -37.31 8.23
CA LYS A 3 55.62 -37.31 7.52
C LYS A 3 54.40 -37.00 8.41
N TYR A 4 54.49 -37.24 9.69
CA TYR A 4 53.35 -37.00 10.64
C TYR A 4 53.27 -35.53 11.07
N ASP A 5 54.38 -34.80 11.12
CA ASP A 5 54.38 -33.35 11.47
C ASP A 5 53.68 -32.48 10.43
N PHE A 6 53.70 -32.86 9.15
CA PHE A 6 53.05 -32.10 8.09
C PHE A 6 51.50 -32.26 8.12
N VAL A 7 51.04 -33.47 8.43
CA VAL A 7 49.57 -33.75 8.52
C VAL A 7 48.97 -33.05 9.73
N ILE A 8 49.65 -33.03 10.87
CA ILE A 8 49.15 -32.36 12.10
C ILE A 8 49.13 -30.84 11.90
N LYS A 9 50.13 -30.23 11.25
CA LYS A 9 50.13 -28.81 10.97
C LYS A 9 49.06 -28.39 9.95
N PHE A 10 48.76 -29.25 8.97
CA PHE A 10 47.71 -28.99 7.99
C PHE A 10 46.32 -29.09 8.64
N PHE A 11 46.08 -30.07 9.49
CA PHE A 11 44.80 -30.17 10.23
C PHE A 11 44.61 -29.06 11.25
N THR A 12 45.65 -28.60 11.93
CA THR A 12 45.56 -27.49 12.86
C THR A 12 45.31 -26.17 12.11
N PHE A 13 45.88 -25.98 10.93
CA PHE A 13 45.65 -24.81 10.08
C PHE A 13 44.24 -24.78 9.47
N CYS A 14 43.72 -25.93 9.00
CA CYS A 14 42.35 -26.04 8.53
C CYS A 14 41.33 -25.87 9.65
N PHE A 15 41.65 -26.33 10.88
CA PHE A 15 40.75 -26.13 12.04
C PHE A 15 40.73 -24.66 12.48
N CYS A 16 41.82 -23.94 12.40
CA CYS A 16 41.88 -22.49 12.67
C CYS A 16 41.13 -21.68 11.61
N ILE A 17 41.22 -22.08 10.30
CA ILE A 17 40.47 -21.41 9.24
C ILE A 17 38.95 -21.68 9.38
N LEU A 18 38.53 -22.89 9.71
CA LEU A 18 37.14 -23.20 10.00
C LEU A 18 36.61 -22.50 11.24
N TYR A 19 37.44 -22.27 12.27
CA TYR A 19 37.05 -21.49 13.46
C TYR A 19 36.94 -19.97 13.20
N PHE A 20 37.76 -19.44 12.23
CA PHE A 20 37.75 -18.02 11.88
C PHE A 20 36.59 -17.66 10.91
N VAL A 21 36.03 -18.59 10.16
CA VAL A 21 34.90 -18.35 9.26
C VAL A 21 33.55 -18.37 10.00
N GLN A 22 33.51 -18.92 11.23
CA GLN A 22 32.27 -18.97 12.03
C GLN A 22 32.02 -17.70 12.90
N ASN A 23 32.90 -16.71 12.96
CA ASN A 23 32.81 -15.61 13.91
C ASN A 23 32.95 -14.19 13.30
N VAL A 24 32.34 -13.92 12.17
CA VAL A 24 32.27 -12.54 11.63
C VAL A 24 30.82 -12.04 11.53
N TYR A 25 29.90 -12.57 12.32
CA TYR A 25 28.72 -11.80 12.67
C TYR A 25 28.97 -11.21 14.05
N SER A 26 29.45 -9.98 14.09
CA SER A 26 29.43 -9.15 15.30
C SER A 26 28.04 -9.27 15.91
N GLN A 27 27.95 -9.82 17.11
CA GLN A 27 26.72 -9.76 17.92
C GLN A 27 26.55 -8.31 18.35
N GLU A 28 26.11 -7.47 17.43
CA GLU A 28 25.88 -6.06 17.68
C GLU A 28 24.58 -5.92 18.47
N SER A 29 24.69 -5.43 19.72
CA SER A 29 23.55 -5.00 20.49
C SER A 29 22.91 -3.78 19.81
N VAL A 30 21.60 -3.80 19.61
CA VAL A 30 20.90 -2.77 18.82
C VAL A 30 19.76 -2.16 19.60
N LYS A 31 19.45 -0.91 19.34
CA LYS A 31 18.23 -0.25 19.79
C LYS A 31 17.35 0.06 18.60
N LEU A 32 16.16 -0.52 18.57
CA LEU A 32 15.15 -0.23 17.55
C LEU A 32 14.45 1.10 17.88
N SER A 33 14.24 1.92 16.88
CA SER A 33 13.53 3.20 17.03
C SER A 33 12.99 3.67 15.71
N TYR A 34 11.76 4.18 15.70
CA TYR A 34 11.18 4.84 14.55
C TYR A 34 11.69 6.30 14.46
N ASN A 35 12.35 6.61 13.36
CA ASN A 35 12.90 7.93 13.04
C ASN A 35 12.45 8.38 11.64
N GLY A 36 11.37 7.79 11.12
CA GLY A 36 10.86 8.10 9.79
C GLY A 36 10.55 9.58 9.64
N SER A 37 10.90 10.13 8.51
CA SER A 37 10.58 11.50 8.11
C SER A 37 10.37 11.52 6.60
N GLY A 38 9.44 12.38 6.15
CA GLY A 38 9.10 12.49 4.73
C GLY A 38 8.04 11.49 4.28
N ASN A 39 7.67 11.61 3.01
CA ASN A 39 6.64 10.83 2.38
C ASN A 39 7.13 9.43 2.02
N TYR A 40 6.23 8.46 2.02
CA TYR A 40 6.54 7.11 1.57
C TYR A 40 5.32 6.43 0.92
N ILE A 41 5.57 5.40 0.14
CA ILE A 41 4.55 4.55 -0.47
C ILE A 41 4.49 3.25 0.33
N LEU A 42 3.29 2.87 0.77
CA LEU A 42 3.02 1.57 1.36
C LEU A 42 2.22 0.71 0.38
N VAL A 43 2.72 -0.47 0.07
CA VAL A 43 2.02 -1.46 -0.76
C VAL A 43 1.72 -2.68 0.11
N GLU A 44 0.45 -2.98 0.32
CA GLU A 44 0.00 -4.24 0.92
C GLU A 44 -0.47 -5.17 -0.20
N ARG A 45 0.16 -6.33 -0.31
CA ARG A 45 -0.21 -7.36 -1.28
C ARG A 45 -0.68 -8.61 -0.55
N THR A 46 -1.89 -9.06 -0.86
CA THR A 46 -2.54 -10.22 -0.28
C THR A 46 -2.75 -11.27 -1.36
N ASP A 47 -2.19 -12.46 -1.17
CA ASP A 47 -2.37 -13.62 -2.06
C ASP A 47 -2.84 -14.81 -1.22
N LEU A 48 -4.15 -15.05 -1.21
CA LEU A 48 -4.80 -16.02 -0.33
C LEU A 48 -5.65 -17.02 -1.11
N ARG A 49 -5.50 -18.29 -0.78
CA ARG A 49 -6.44 -19.34 -1.18
C ARG A 49 -7.65 -19.26 -0.25
N ARG A 50 -8.83 -19.11 -0.83
CA ARG A 50 -10.09 -19.06 -0.09
C ARG A 50 -10.78 -20.42 -0.11
N TYR A 51 -11.28 -20.83 1.06
CA TYR A 51 -12.10 -22.02 1.25
C TYR A 51 -13.37 -21.62 1.97
N ASP A 52 -14.54 -21.93 1.40
CA ASP A 52 -15.84 -21.72 2.03
C ASP A 52 -16.38 -23.07 2.50
N ASN A 53 -16.65 -23.22 3.80
CA ASN A 53 -17.05 -24.47 4.46
C ASN A 53 -16.15 -25.67 4.08
N GLY A 54 -14.83 -25.43 4.03
CA GLY A 54 -13.82 -26.45 3.67
C GLY A 54 -13.63 -26.67 2.16
N ARG A 55 -14.50 -26.13 1.30
CA ARG A 55 -14.38 -26.25 -0.16
C ARG A 55 -13.52 -25.14 -0.73
N TYR A 56 -12.52 -25.48 -1.52
CA TYR A 56 -11.70 -24.50 -2.25
C TYR A 56 -12.55 -23.72 -3.26
N ILE A 57 -12.50 -22.39 -3.15
CA ILE A 57 -13.25 -21.46 -4.02
C ILE A 57 -12.34 -20.83 -5.07
N GLY A 58 -11.10 -20.49 -4.72
CA GLY A 58 -10.18 -19.83 -5.63
C GLY A 58 -9.04 -19.10 -4.94
N LEU A 59 -8.21 -18.49 -5.75
CA LEU A 59 -7.18 -17.56 -5.30
C LEU A 59 -7.78 -16.14 -5.25
N MET A 60 -7.65 -15.48 -4.09
CA MET A 60 -7.94 -14.08 -3.90
C MET A 60 -6.62 -13.32 -3.89
N SER A 61 -6.45 -12.41 -4.82
CA SER A 61 -5.29 -11.52 -4.88
C SER A 61 -5.78 -10.08 -4.80
N ARG A 62 -5.24 -9.33 -3.85
CA ARG A 62 -5.57 -7.92 -3.63
C ARG A 62 -4.28 -7.15 -3.40
N GLU A 63 -4.21 -5.97 -3.98
CA GLU A 63 -3.14 -5.02 -3.72
C GLU A 63 -3.76 -3.70 -3.23
N VAL A 64 -3.25 -3.20 -2.13
CA VAL A 64 -3.58 -1.85 -1.63
C VAL A 64 -2.32 -1.02 -1.77
N ARG A 65 -2.39 0.06 -2.54
CA ARG A 65 -1.32 1.05 -2.64
C ARG A 65 -1.74 2.29 -1.88
N SER A 66 -0.82 2.83 -1.11
CA SER A 66 -1.09 4.05 -0.38
C SER A 66 0.06 5.03 -0.52
N PHE A 67 -0.30 6.30 -0.62
CA PHE A 67 0.63 7.41 -0.62
C PHE A 67 0.49 8.09 0.73
N ILE A 68 1.57 8.03 1.50
CA ILE A 68 1.62 8.49 2.87
C ILE A 68 2.44 9.77 2.91
N THR A 69 1.80 10.86 3.27
CA THR A 69 2.40 12.19 3.33
C THR A 69 2.65 12.58 4.77
N ALA A 70 3.89 12.94 5.08
CA ALA A 70 4.23 13.49 6.38
C ALA A 70 3.55 14.85 6.56
N MET A 71 2.98 15.06 7.74
CA MET A 71 2.27 16.29 8.08
C MET A 71 2.66 16.80 9.46
N GLU A 72 2.32 18.05 9.73
CA GLU A 72 2.38 18.58 11.09
C GLU A 72 1.27 17.98 11.97
N LYS A 73 1.45 18.07 13.27
CA LYS A 73 0.44 17.60 14.21
C LYS A 73 -0.92 18.29 13.95
N PRO A 74 -2.01 17.55 13.71
CA PRO A 74 -3.33 18.13 13.56
C PRO A 74 -3.76 18.90 14.81
N GLU A 75 -4.40 20.05 14.62
CA GLU A 75 -4.91 20.89 15.72
C GLU A 75 -5.95 20.17 16.58
N THR A 76 -6.66 19.20 16.01
CA THR A 76 -7.67 18.38 16.70
C THR A 76 -7.09 17.37 17.70
N VAL A 77 -5.76 17.17 17.72
CA VAL A 77 -5.09 16.19 18.59
C VAL A 77 -4.52 16.90 19.82
N PHE A 78 -5.23 16.86 20.94
CA PHE A 78 -4.88 17.58 22.17
C PHE A 78 -4.20 16.74 23.25
N ALA A 79 -4.40 15.41 23.26
CA ALA A 79 -3.91 14.52 24.32
C ALA A 79 -3.09 13.33 23.78
N GLY A 80 -2.21 12.78 24.60
CA GLY A 80 -1.46 11.56 24.29
C GLY A 80 -0.40 11.73 23.20
N VAL A 81 0.13 12.94 23.01
CA VAL A 81 1.13 13.24 21.98
C VAL A 81 2.50 13.39 22.63
N ASN A 82 3.45 12.57 22.14
CA ASN A 82 4.85 12.76 22.44
C ASN A 82 5.46 13.71 21.39
N PRO A 83 6.36 14.64 21.75
CA PRO A 83 7.04 15.50 20.78
C PRO A 83 7.80 14.75 19.67
N LEU A 84 8.09 13.48 19.88
CA LEU A 84 8.78 12.61 18.92
C LEU A 84 7.83 11.86 17.99
N ASP A 85 6.51 11.92 18.22
CA ASP A 85 5.50 11.31 17.34
C ASP A 85 5.56 11.94 15.97
N LYS A 86 5.39 11.12 14.93
CA LYS A 86 5.32 11.54 13.54
C LYS A 86 3.90 11.37 13.03
N PHE A 87 3.39 12.38 12.35
CA PHE A 87 2.02 12.43 11.84
C PHE A 87 1.99 12.27 10.34
N TYR A 88 0.99 11.55 9.86
CA TYR A 88 0.85 11.20 8.46
C TYR A 88 -0.60 11.27 8.00
N ASP A 89 -0.78 11.73 6.77
CA ASP A 89 -2.00 11.61 5.97
C ASP A 89 -1.77 10.55 4.90
N GLY A 90 -2.65 9.58 4.80
CA GLY A 90 -2.55 8.46 3.86
C GLY A 90 -3.79 8.36 2.97
N ASN A 91 -3.59 8.20 1.68
CA ASN A 91 -4.64 7.84 0.73
C ASN A 91 -4.43 6.40 0.26
N PHE A 92 -5.35 5.50 0.60
CA PHE A 92 -5.27 4.07 0.31
C PHE A 92 -6.14 3.73 -0.90
N TYR A 93 -5.54 3.09 -1.90
CA TYR A 93 -6.18 2.67 -3.14
C TYR A 93 -6.24 1.15 -3.18
N VAL A 94 -7.44 0.59 -3.05
CA VAL A 94 -7.66 -0.86 -3.06
C VAL A 94 -7.83 -1.33 -4.50
N ILE A 95 -6.90 -2.16 -4.97
CA ILE A 95 -6.87 -2.73 -6.31
C ILE A 95 -7.18 -4.22 -6.18
N GLU A 96 -8.37 -4.62 -6.61
CA GLU A 96 -8.75 -6.03 -6.63
C GLU A 96 -8.40 -6.65 -7.98
N GLY A 97 -7.60 -7.71 -7.96
CA GLY A 97 -7.24 -8.48 -9.13
C GLY A 97 -7.77 -9.91 -9.04
N THR A 98 -8.71 -10.27 -9.91
CA THR A 98 -9.04 -11.67 -10.12
C THR A 98 -8.15 -12.20 -11.23
N LYS A 99 -7.10 -12.96 -10.89
CA LYS A 99 -6.31 -13.68 -11.90
C LYS A 99 -7.16 -14.82 -12.44
N ARG A 100 -7.87 -14.59 -13.55
CA ARG A 100 -8.41 -15.65 -14.39
C ARG A 100 -7.42 -15.93 -15.52
N SER A 101 -6.93 -17.15 -15.61
CA SER A 101 -6.19 -17.67 -16.78
C SER A 101 -4.95 -16.85 -17.19
N GLY A 102 -4.14 -16.37 -16.24
CA GLY A 102 -2.83 -15.76 -16.55
C GLY A 102 -2.86 -14.35 -17.14
N GLN A 103 -4.01 -13.78 -17.46
CA GLN A 103 -4.16 -12.40 -17.88
C GLN A 103 -4.55 -11.53 -16.69
N GLN A 104 -3.69 -10.56 -16.39
CA GLN A 104 -3.99 -9.54 -15.39
C GLN A 104 -4.92 -8.50 -16.02
N VAL A 105 -6.21 -8.59 -15.72
CA VAL A 105 -7.15 -7.52 -16.06
C VAL A 105 -6.90 -6.41 -15.04
N ALA A 106 -6.48 -5.24 -15.50
CA ALA A 106 -6.37 -4.06 -14.65
C ALA A 106 -7.76 -3.75 -14.09
N SER A 107 -7.95 -3.98 -12.80
CA SER A 107 -9.18 -3.61 -12.13
C SER A 107 -9.10 -2.13 -11.73
N GLY A 108 -10.15 -1.38 -12.03
CA GLY A 108 -10.29 -0.01 -11.57
C GLY A 108 -10.50 0.02 -10.05
N ILE A 109 -10.09 1.11 -9.44
CA ILE A 109 -10.42 1.38 -8.04
C ILE A 109 -11.75 2.14 -7.97
N HIS A 110 -12.58 1.81 -6.97
CA HIS A 110 -13.85 2.52 -6.77
C HIS A 110 -13.65 3.83 -6.02
N ASP A 111 -12.79 3.84 -4.98
CA ASP A 111 -12.49 5.05 -4.19
C ASP A 111 -11.10 5.03 -3.54
N SER A 112 -10.61 6.23 -3.18
CA SER A 112 -9.49 6.35 -2.25
C SER A 112 -10.03 6.41 -0.82
N ILE A 113 -9.39 5.67 0.08
CA ILE A 113 -9.76 5.63 1.49
C ILE A 113 -8.76 6.53 2.22
N PRO A 114 -9.17 7.73 2.68
CA PRO A 114 -8.30 8.60 3.45
C PRO A 114 -8.11 8.03 4.85
N SER A 115 -6.95 8.25 5.45
CA SER A 115 -6.67 7.90 6.83
C SER A 115 -5.62 8.83 7.40
N VAL A 116 -5.80 9.27 8.64
CA VAL A 116 -4.82 10.08 9.37
C VAL A 116 -4.33 9.28 10.58
N PHE A 117 -3.02 9.20 10.76
CA PHE A 117 -2.42 8.43 11.84
C PHE A 117 -1.12 9.05 12.34
N LYS A 118 -0.68 8.59 13.49
CA LYS A 118 0.64 8.91 14.05
C LYS A 118 1.44 7.63 14.25
N ILE A 119 2.76 7.76 14.20
CA ILE A 119 3.69 6.69 14.57
C ILE A 119 4.58 7.20 15.69
N SER A 120 4.59 6.46 16.80
CA SER A 120 5.43 6.75 17.97
C SER A 120 6.90 6.39 17.72
N LYS A 121 7.78 6.81 18.61
CA LYS A 121 9.21 6.44 18.59
C LYS A 121 9.42 4.92 18.66
N THR A 122 8.51 4.19 19.29
CA THR A 122 8.53 2.72 19.35
C THR A 122 7.89 2.05 18.14
N GLY A 123 7.57 2.79 17.08
CA GLY A 123 6.97 2.25 15.84
C GLY A 123 5.47 1.98 15.94
N GLU A 124 4.84 2.26 17.07
CA GLU A 124 3.41 2.05 17.26
C GLU A 124 2.60 3.04 16.40
N LEU A 125 1.84 2.50 15.45
CA LEU A 125 0.92 3.25 14.62
C LEU A 125 -0.43 3.34 15.30
N SER A 126 -0.90 4.56 15.55
CA SER A 126 -2.21 4.86 16.15
C SER A 126 -3.02 5.72 15.21
N MET A 127 -4.30 5.36 15.00
CA MET A 127 -5.20 6.07 14.10
C MET A 127 -5.75 7.34 14.74
N ILE A 128 -5.85 8.40 13.96
CA ILE A 128 -6.54 9.66 14.27
C ILE A 128 -7.85 9.70 13.48
N GLU A 129 -7.78 9.42 12.18
CA GLU A 129 -8.94 9.20 11.31
C GLU A 129 -8.86 7.78 10.75
N ASP A 130 -9.85 6.93 11.12
CA ASP A 130 -9.83 5.50 10.88
C ASP A 130 -10.91 5.09 9.90
N ASN A 131 -10.50 4.77 8.68
CA ASN A 131 -11.37 4.28 7.60
C ASN A 131 -11.01 2.84 7.17
N GLY A 132 -10.39 2.05 8.09
CA GLY A 132 -10.07 0.64 7.85
C GLY A 132 -8.63 0.36 7.42
N TYR A 133 -7.90 1.36 6.97
CA TYR A 133 -6.50 1.23 6.54
C TYR A 133 -5.56 2.16 7.31
N PRO A 134 -4.29 1.73 7.50
CA PRO A 134 -3.71 0.44 7.12
C PRO A 134 -4.33 -0.74 7.88
N SER A 135 -4.21 -1.96 7.32
CA SER A 135 -4.80 -3.17 7.91
C SER A 135 -4.12 -3.61 9.21
N PHE A 136 -2.83 -3.29 9.38
CA PHE A 136 -2.08 -3.51 10.61
C PHE A 136 -1.81 -2.19 11.33
N ARG A 137 -2.08 -2.13 12.63
CA ARG A 137 -1.88 -0.98 13.50
C ARG A 137 -1.10 -1.38 14.73
N GLY A 138 -0.15 -0.55 15.15
CA GLY A 138 0.80 -0.92 16.19
C GLY A 138 1.72 -2.07 15.79
N PHE A 139 2.02 -2.22 14.47
CA PHE A 139 2.80 -3.32 13.93
C PHE A 139 3.74 -2.84 12.80
N PRO A 140 5.05 -3.16 12.88
CA PRO A 140 5.72 -3.68 14.06
C PRO A 140 5.88 -2.61 15.12
N SER A 141 6.02 -3.02 16.40
CA SER A 141 6.40 -2.14 17.48
C SER A 141 7.68 -2.62 18.15
N TYR A 142 8.43 -1.70 18.73
CA TYR A 142 9.78 -1.89 19.23
C TYR A 142 9.86 -1.71 20.72
N PRO A 143 10.69 -2.50 21.43
CA PRO A 143 10.92 -2.29 22.85
C PRO A 143 11.87 -1.10 23.07
N GLU A 144 11.86 -0.55 24.27
CA GLU A 144 12.79 0.53 24.63
C GLU A 144 14.19 0.04 24.98
N GLU A 145 14.32 -1.25 25.27
CA GLU A 145 15.55 -1.92 25.66
C GLU A 145 16.49 -2.12 24.46
N ILE A 146 17.75 -2.35 24.79
CA ILE A 146 18.77 -2.78 23.84
C ILE A 146 18.60 -4.28 23.59
N LEU A 147 18.61 -4.70 22.35
CA LEU A 147 18.40 -6.08 21.92
C LEU A 147 19.69 -6.72 21.43
N ASN A 148 19.86 -7.98 21.78
CA ASN A 148 20.85 -8.88 21.21
C ASN A 148 20.14 -9.88 20.25
N PRO A 149 20.83 -10.47 19.30
CA PRO A 149 20.28 -11.55 18.47
C PRO A 149 19.71 -12.68 19.34
N GLY A 150 18.44 -13.03 19.09
CA GLY A 150 17.68 -14.00 19.87
C GLY A 150 16.77 -13.41 20.93
N ASP A 151 16.93 -12.14 21.30
CA ASP A 151 16.07 -11.48 22.28
C ASP A 151 14.64 -11.36 21.75
N LYS A 152 13.69 -11.49 22.70
CA LYS A 152 12.26 -11.51 22.41
C LYS A 152 11.54 -10.42 23.18
N TRP A 153 10.47 -9.91 22.56
CA TRP A 153 9.51 -9.02 23.21
C TRP A 153 8.11 -9.30 22.71
N GLN A 154 7.14 -8.78 23.40
CA GLN A 154 5.73 -8.86 23.00
C GLN A 154 5.11 -7.47 22.99
N SER A 155 4.18 -7.25 22.06
CA SER A 155 3.39 -6.04 22.00
C SER A 155 2.00 -6.31 21.46
N TYR A 156 1.03 -5.53 21.90
CA TYR A 156 -0.31 -5.53 21.35
C TYR A 156 -0.32 -4.78 20.01
N ALA A 157 -1.12 -5.30 19.09
CA ALA A 157 -1.41 -4.68 17.80
C ALA A 157 -2.89 -4.90 17.45
N ILE A 158 -3.35 -4.25 16.40
CA ILE A 158 -4.71 -4.42 15.88
C ILE A 158 -4.61 -4.82 14.41
N ARG A 159 -5.39 -5.82 14.04
CA ARG A 159 -5.62 -6.18 12.64
C ARG A 159 -7.04 -5.81 12.24
N ALA A 160 -7.16 -4.98 11.20
CA ALA A 160 -8.41 -4.59 10.60
C ALA A 160 -8.75 -5.57 9.46
N VAL A 161 -9.90 -6.22 9.52
CA VAL A 161 -10.30 -7.27 8.57
C VAL A 161 -11.71 -7.03 8.04
N ASP A 162 -11.91 -7.33 6.75
CA ASP A 162 -13.20 -7.45 6.09
C ASP A 162 -13.17 -8.70 5.19
N PRO A 163 -13.38 -9.91 5.78
CA PRO A 163 -13.15 -11.17 5.08
C PRO A 163 -14.10 -11.43 3.90
N LEU A 164 -15.28 -10.81 3.91
CA LEU A 164 -16.28 -10.96 2.86
C LEU A 164 -16.41 -9.75 1.93
N ASN A 165 -15.53 -8.74 2.13
CA ASN A 165 -15.56 -7.49 1.37
C ASN A 165 -16.93 -6.79 1.41
N LYS A 166 -17.49 -6.69 2.62
CA LYS A 166 -18.78 -6.02 2.87
C LYS A 166 -18.65 -4.50 3.03
N GLY A 167 -17.43 -3.97 3.10
CA GLY A 167 -17.15 -2.58 3.47
C GLY A 167 -17.28 -2.32 4.98
N VAL A 168 -17.40 -3.37 5.79
CA VAL A 168 -17.48 -3.30 7.26
C VAL A 168 -16.23 -3.91 7.86
N VAL A 169 -15.42 -3.08 8.47
CA VAL A 169 -14.11 -3.48 9.02
C VAL A 169 -14.24 -3.87 10.47
N THR A 170 -13.85 -5.10 10.81
CA THR A 170 -13.73 -5.58 12.21
C THR A 170 -12.29 -5.42 12.69
N LYS A 171 -12.11 -4.81 13.86
CA LYS A 171 -10.83 -4.58 14.51
C LYS A 171 -10.53 -5.72 15.48
N ILE A 172 -9.56 -6.55 15.16
CA ILE A 172 -9.16 -7.72 15.96
C ILE A 172 -7.87 -7.39 16.71
N PRO A 173 -7.88 -7.32 18.06
CA PRO A 173 -6.68 -7.20 18.85
C PRO A 173 -5.84 -8.49 18.76
N ILE A 174 -4.54 -8.33 18.59
CA ILE A 174 -3.57 -9.42 18.52
C ILE A 174 -2.40 -9.14 19.47
N LEU A 175 -1.87 -10.20 20.12
CA LEU A 175 -0.62 -10.15 20.85
C LEU A 175 0.46 -10.75 19.99
N VAL A 176 1.46 -9.95 19.61
CA VAL A 176 2.55 -10.35 18.73
C VAL A 176 3.80 -10.63 19.55
N GLU A 177 4.39 -11.82 19.36
CA GLU A 177 5.73 -12.16 19.84
C GLU A 177 6.74 -11.88 18.74
N TYR A 178 7.71 -11.03 19.03
CA TYR A 178 8.81 -10.69 18.14
C TYR A 178 10.10 -11.34 18.64
N THR A 179 11.02 -11.60 17.70
CA THR A 179 12.39 -12.03 17.98
C THR A 179 13.34 -11.24 17.09
N PHE A 180 14.32 -10.57 17.67
CA PHE A 180 15.40 -9.95 16.91
C PHE A 180 16.35 -11.04 16.40
N ILE A 181 16.55 -11.12 15.08
CA ILE A 181 17.36 -12.17 14.47
C ILE A 181 18.78 -11.70 14.24
N ARG A 182 18.98 -10.60 13.52
CA ARG A 182 20.30 -10.02 13.19
C ARG A 182 20.20 -8.71 12.44
N SER A 183 21.33 -8.03 12.34
CA SER A 183 21.56 -7.01 11.33
C SER A 183 21.99 -7.62 10.01
N GLU A 184 21.55 -7.08 8.88
CA GLU A 184 21.98 -7.52 7.55
C GLU A 184 21.85 -6.42 6.51
N MET A 185 22.38 -6.65 5.32
CA MET A 185 22.21 -5.78 4.14
C MET A 185 21.08 -6.31 3.27
N TYR A 186 20.14 -5.47 2.88
CA TYR A 186 19.06 -5.80 1.95
C TYR A 186 18.94 -4.73 0.87
N ARG A 187 19.18 -5.10 -0.39
CA ARG A 187 19.13 -4.17 -1.56
C ARG A 187 19.95 -2.89 -1.40
N GLY A 188 21.09 -2.98 -0.72
CA GLY A 188 21.99 -1.84 -0.50
C GLY A 188 21.61 -0.98 0.71
N GLU A 189 20.67 -1.39 1.53
CA GLU A 189 20.26 -0.74 2.78
C GLU A 189 20.56 -1.62 3.99
N ASP A 190 21.10 -1.01 5.05
CA ASP A 190 21.28 -1.67 6.35
C ASP A 190 19.96 -1.86 7.05
N VAL A 191 19.64 -3.10 7.40
CA VAL A 191 18.37 -3.46 8.01
C VAL A 191 18.53 -4.33 9.26
N PHE A 192 17.52 -4.32 10.10
CA PHE A 192 17.29 -5.29 11.15
C PHE A 192 16.31 -6.35 10.64
N ARG A 193 16.65 -7.63 10.80
CA ARG A 193 15.73 -8.75 10.57
C ARG A 193 15.07 -9.13 11.87
N ILE A 194 13.74 -9.15 11.85
CA ILE A 194 12.87 -9.51 12.97
C ILE A 194 11.94 -10.64 12.50
N SER A 195 11.73 -11.64 13.35
CA SER A 195 10.65 -12.62 13.19
C SER A 195 9.50 -12.23 14.10
N ALA A 196 8.27 -12.34 13.61
CA ALA A 196 7.06 -12.09 14.39
C ALA A 196 6.09 -13.27 14.27
N LYS A 197 5.39 -13.61 15.37
CA LYS A 197 4.36 -14.64 15.40
C LYS A 197 3.18 -14.19 16.25
N TRP A 198 1.98 -14.51 15.80
CA TRP A 198 0.77 -14.29 16.58
C TRP A 198 -0.33 -15.26 16.22
N ALA A 199 -1.31 -15.35 17.11
CA ALA A 199 -2.56 -16.04 16.83
C ALA A 199 -3.70 -15.03 16.73
N THR A 200 -4.55 -15.19 15.73
CA THR A 200 -5.86 -14.52 15.69
C THR A 200 -6.80 -15.26 16.63
N ARG A 201 -7.41 -14.54 17.58
CA ARG A 201 -8.43 -15.05 18.48
C ARG A 201 -9.46 -13.95 18.71
N TYR A 202 -10.62 -14.10 18.11
CA TYR A 202 -11.73 -13.15 18.22
C TYR A 202 -13.04 -13.91 18.44
N GLY A 203 -13.86 -13.42 19.36
CA GLY A 203 -15.23 -13.83 19.55
C GLY A 203 -16.13 -12.63 19.48
N GLY A 204 -16.90 -12.53 18.39
CA GLY A 204 -17.85 -11.44 18.16
C GLY A 204 -19.13 -11.61 18.98
N SER A 205 -19.78 -10.49 19.23
CA SER A 205 -21.12 -10.42 19.81
C SER A 205 -22.05 -9.69 18.85
N ILE A 206 -23.28 -10.15 18.75
CA ILE A 206 -24.30 -9.47 17.97
C ILE A 206 -24.63 -8.05 18.50
N PHE A 207 -24.12 -7.72 19.69
CA PHE A 207 -24.24 -6.39 20.31
C PHE A 207 -23.02 -5.51 20.10
N ASP A 208 -21.96 -5.99 19.41
CA ASP A 208 -20.81 -5.18 19.09
C ASP A 208 -21.22 -4.09 18.10
N ALA A 209 -21.13 -2.84 18.55
CA ALA A 209 -21.48 -1.68 17.72
C ALA A 209 -20.44 -1.40 16.63
N GLU A 210 -19.22 -1.93 16.78
CA GLU A 210 -18.11 -1.76 15.83
C GLU A 210 -17.77 -3.10 15.16
N GLY A 211 -17.71 -3.11 13.82
CA GLY A 211 -17.35 -4.27 13.04
C GLY A 211 -18.53 -5.02 12.42
N ASP A 212 -18.24 -6.17 11.79
CA ASP A 212 -19.23 -7.03 11.14
C ASP A 212 -20.03 -7.80 12.20
N SER A 213 -21.28 -7.39 12.44
CA SER A 213 -22.18 -8.04 13.39
C SER A 213 -22.49 -9.50 13.07
N ASP A 214 -22.29 -9.93 11.80
CA ASP A 214 -22.48 -11.32 11.40
C ASP A 214 -21.25 -12.19 11.75
N LEU A 215 -20.09 -11.59 12.04
CA LEU A 215 -18.87 -12.30 12.36
C LEU A 215 -18.92 -12.85 13.79
N LYS A 216 -19.06 -14.17 13.91
CA LYS A 216 -19.14 -14.88 15.19
C LYS A 216 -17.75 -15.07 15.84
N SER A 217 -16.75 -15.46 15.03
CA SER A 217 -15.40 -15.70 15.54
C SER A 217 -14.35 -15.67 14.44
N ALA A 218 -13.11 -15.36 14.82
CA ALA A 218 -11.95 -15.53 13.98
C ALA A 218 -10.85 -16.27 14.76
N MET A 219 -10.23 -17.25 14.10
CA MET A 219 -9.14 -18.05 14.65
C MET A 219 -8.08 -18.28 13.57
N GLY A 220 -6.82 -18.14 13.95
CA GLY A 220 -5.75 -18.38 12.99
C GLY A 220 -4.36 -18.23 13.58
N SER A 221 -3.37 -18.45 12.72
CA SER A 221 -1.96 -18.30 13.04
C SER A 221 -1.22 -17.57 11.94
N HIS A 222 -0.27 -16.76 12.35
CA HIS A 222 0.57 -15.93 11.53
C HIS A 222 2.04 -16.11 11.87
N SER A 223 2.89 -16.04 10.85
CA SER A 223 4.34 -16.06 11.00
C SER A 223 4.97 -15.14 9.98
N ALA A 224 5.55 -14.04 10.45
CA ALA A 224 6.08 -13.00 9.60
C ALA A 224 7.61 -12.86 9.72
N ASN A 225 8.25 -12.54 8.60
CA ASN A 225 9.60 -12.00 8.53
C ASN A 225 9.52 -10.51 8.24
N ILE A 226 10.20 -9.71 9.03
CA ILE A 226 10.18 -8.25 8.95
C ILE A 226 11.60 -7.74 8.72
N LEU A 227 11.76 -6.85 7.77
CA LEU A 227 13.00 -6.08 7.57
C LEU A 227 12.72 -4.62 7.94
N VAL A 228 13.47 -4.12 8.91
CA VAL A 228 13.35 -2.75 9.41
C VAL A 228 14.58 -1.95 9.01
N SER A 229 14.40 -0.82 8.34
CA SER A 229 15.49 0.09 7.99
C SER A 229 16.21 0.59 9.25
N LYS A 230 17.53 0.45 9.33
CA LYS A 230 18.32 1.05 10.42
C LYS A 230 18.25 2.57 10.41
N LYS A 231 18.10 3.17 9.23
CA LYS A 231 18.07 4.62 9.05
C LYS A 231 16.76 5.24 9.55
N THR A 232 15.62 4.66 9.18
CA THR A 232 14.31 5.25 9.42
C THR A 232 13.51 4.55 10.51
N GLY A 233 13.85 3.30 10.83
CA GLY A 233 13.04 2.47 11.71
C GLY A 233 11.71 2.01 11.08
N ASN A 234 11.49 2.27 9.79
CA ASN A 234 10.33 1.76 9.07
C ASN A 234 10.52 0.29 8.71
N ALA A 235 9.44 -0.49 8.79
CA ALA A 235 9.41 -1.80 8.18
C ALA A 235 9.35 -1.65 6.65
N ILE A 236 10.48 -1.93 5.98
CA ILE A 236 10.57 -1.84 4.51
C ILE A 236 10.02 -3.08 3.81
N LEU A 237 9.94 -4.18 4.53
CA LEU A 237 9.33 -5.43 4.09
C LEU A 237 8.72 -6.14 5.28
N VAL A 238 7.47 -6.57 5.15
CA VAL A 238 6.83 -7.59 5.99
C VAL A 238 6.38 -8.70 5.05
N HIS A 239 6.70 -9.94 5.37
CA HIS A 239 6.21 -11.11 4.66
C HIS A 239 5.59 -12.07 5.66
N ASP A 240 4.26 -12.06 5.74
CA ASP A 240 3.46 -12.86 6.66
C ASP A 240 2.85 -14.07 5.96
N THR A 241 3.01 -15.22 6.56
CA THR A 241 2.32 -16.46 6.18
C THR A 241 1.15 -16.67 7.11
N VAL A 242 -0.06 -16.76 6.53
CA VAL A 242 -1.32 -16.75 7.25
C VAL A 242 -2.13 -18.04 7.00
N ASN A 243 -2.77 -18.53 8.06
CA ASN A 243 -3.84 -19.51 8.00
C ASN A 243 -4.93 -19.10 8.99
N GLU A 244 -6.05 -18.59 8.51
CA GLU A 244 -7.05 -17.91 9.32
C GLU A 244 -8.46 -18.32 8.89
N THR A 245 -9.32 -18.57 9.87
CA THR A 245 -10.71 -18.98 9.66
C THR A 245 -11.65 -17.96 10.33
N PHE A 246 -12.62 -17.50 9.57
CA PHE A 246 -13.71 -16.64 10.02
C PHE A 246 -15.01 -17.43 10.01
N ALA A 247 -15.71 -17.48 11.13
CA ALA A 247 -17.01 -18.14 11.27
C ALA A 247 -18.09 -17.10 11.52
N TYR A 248 -19.23 -17.28 10.88
CA TYR A 248 -20.37 -16.38 10.92
C TYR A 248 -21.56 -16.98 11.67
N PHE A 249 -22.48 -16.16 12.17
CA PHE A 249 -23.66 -16.63 12.92
C PHE A 249 -24.62 -17.44 12.06
N ASP A 250 -24.63 -17.26 10.74
CA ASP A 250 -25.41 -18.06 9.79
C ASP A 250 -24.83 -19.46 9.53
N GLY A 251 -23.71 -19.80 10.17
CA GLY A 251 -23.01 -21.08 10.02
C GLY A 251 -21.97 -21.11 8.90
N LYS A 252 -21.83 -20.05 8.12
CA LYS A 252 -20.79 -19.93 7.10
C LYS A 252 -19.41 -19.87 7.75
N GLN A 253 -18.46 -20.58 7.16
CA GLN A 253 -17.04 -20.50 7.51
C GLN A 253 -16.20 -20.17 6.28
N VAL A 254 -15.31 -19.21 6.42
CA VAL A 254 -14.37 -18.83 5.36
C VAL A 254 -12.96 -18.96 5.91
N ASN A 255 -12.15 -19.79 5.27
CA ASN A 255 -10.74 -19.96 5.62
C ASN A 255 -9.86 -19.38 4.52
N PHE A 256 -8.83 -18.66 4.95
CA PHE A 256 -7.80 -18.10 4.09
C PHE A 256 -6.44 -18.67 4.43
N LYS A 257 -5.69 -19.11 3.40
CA LYS A 257 -4.31 -19.60 3.52
C LYS A 257 -3.44 -18.97 2.46
N GLY A 258 -2.32 -18.40 2.84
CA GLY A 258 -1.39 -17.81 1.88
C GLY A 258 -0.47 -16.80 2.51
N THR A 259 -0.28 -15.67 1.84
CA THR A 259 0.66 -14.63 2.26
C THR A 259 0.05 -13.25 2.22
N ILE A 260 0.46 -12.43 3.19
CA ILE A 260 0.25 -10.98 3.21
C ILE A 260 1.63 -10.33 3.24
N SER A 261 1.92 -9.47 2.29
CA SER A 261 3.22 -8.80 2.20
C SER A 261 3.02 -7.29 2.18
N LEU A 262 3.78 -6.57 3.01
CA LEU A 262 3.81 -5.12 3.00
C LEU A 262 5.20 -4.66 2.52
N PHE A 263 5.21 -3.67 1.65
CA PHE A 263 6.42 -3.05 1.12
C PHE A 263 6.34 -1.55 1.37
N THR A 264 7.38 -1.00 1.98
CA THR A 264 7.53 0.46 2.12
C THR A 264 8.58 0.93 1.14
N GLU A 265 8.24 1.87 0.30
CA GLU A 265 9.12 2.48 -0.69
C GLU A 265 9.20 3.99 -0.45
N TYR A 266 10.40 4.54 -0.57
CA TYR A 266 10.61 5.99 -0.54
C TYR A 266 10.76 6.47 -1.98
N PRO A 267 9.77 7.20 -2.52
CA PRO A 267 9.89 7.75 -3.87
C PRO A 267 11.06 8.75 -3.90
N PRO A 268 11.81 8.82 -5.01
CA PRO A 268 12.74 9.90 -5.19
C PRO A 268 11.97 11.23 -5.18
N VAL A 269 12.51 12.24 -4.52
CA VAL A 269 11.98 13.60 -4.62
C VAL A 269 12.08 14.02 -6.09
N VAL A 270 10.93 14.15 -6.74
CA VAL A 270 10.87 14.64 -8.11
C VAL A 270 10.96 16.17 -8.06
N ASP A 271 11.93 16.76 -8.74
CA ASP A 271 11.94 18.21 -8.90
C ASP A 271 10.76 18.62 -9.80
N LYS A 272 9.76 19.21 -9.17
CA LYS A 272 8.50 19.60 -9.83
C LYS A 272 8.69 20.71 -10.86
N THR A 273 9.76 21.48 -10.74
CA THR A 273 10.08 22.59 -11.65
C THR A 273 10.33 22.09 -13.07
N ASP A 274 11.01 20.96 -13.20
CA ASP A 274 11.34 20.35 -14.49
C ASP A 274 10.12 19.85 -15.27
N ILE A 275 9.00 19.63 -14.57
CA ILE A 275 7.78 19.06 -15.13
C ILE A 275 6.68 20.10 -15.31
N LEU A 276 6.56 21.04 -14.38
CA LEU A 276 5.51 22.06 -14.37
C LEU A 276 5.57 22.92 -15.63
N GLU A 277 6.76 23.39 -16.00
CA GLU A 277 6.92 24.28 -17.13
C GLU A 277 6.58 23.62 -18.48
N PRO A 278 7.08 22.40 -18.79
CA PRO A 278 6.67 21.69 -20.01
C PRO A 278 5.17 21.37 -20.07
N LEU A 279 4.56 20.94 -18.94
CA LEU A 279 3.13 20.60 -18.89
C LEU A 279 2.23 21.82 -19.04
N SER A 280 2.58 22.95 -18.43
CA SER A 280 1.81 24.18 -18.53
C SER A 280 1.83 24.83 -19.92
N LYS A 281 2.77 24.45 -20.79
CA LYS A 281 2.86 24.89 -22.18
C LYS A 281 2.00 24.07 -23.13
N LEU A 282 1.41 22.96 -22.67
CA LEU A 282 0.54 22.14 -23.50
C LEU A 282 -0.86 22.78 -23.59
N ASP A 283 -1.39 22.92 -24.81
CA ASP A 283 -2.73 23.44 -25.02
C ASP A 283 -3.80 22.57 -24.36
N SER A 284 -4.75 23.22 -23.70
CA SER A 284 -5.91 22.58 -23.06
C SER A 284 -5.53 21.63 -21.91
N ILE A 285 -4.40 21.90 -21.23
CA ILE A 285 -3.99 21.24 -20.02
C ILE A 285 -3.86 22.30 -18.91
N LYS A 286 -4.60 22.08 -17.82
CA LYS A 286 -4.49 22.89 -16.60
C LYS A 286 -3.71 22.09 -15.57
N VAL A 287 -2.73 22.72 -14.95
CA VAL A 287 -1.88 22.08 -13.95
C VAL A 287 -2.09 22.73 -12.59
N GLU A 288 -2.40 21.93 -11.58
CA GLU A 288 -2.64 22.39 -10.22
C GLU A 288 -1.89 21.51 -9.19
N LYS A 289 -1.41 22.13 -8.10
CA LYS A 289 -0.89 21.39 -6.95
C LYS A 289 -2.05 21.00 -6.05
N THR A 290 -2.12 19.72 -5.69
CA THR A 290 -3.11 19.19 -4.75
C THR A 290 -2.42 18.49 -3.57
N SER A 291 -3.17 18.13 -2.55
CA SER A 291 -2.66 17.31 -1.43
C SER A 291 -2.19 15.91 -1.87
N LYS A 292 -2.60 15.43 -3.05
CA LYS A 292 -2.22 14.12 -3.61
C LYS A 292 -1.01 14.19 -4.54
N GLY A 293 -0.56 15.39 -4.88
CA GLY A 293 0.51 15.62 -5.84
C GLY A 293 0.12 16.63 -6.92
N LEU A 294 0.79 16.56 -8.07
CA LEU A 294 0.56 17.46 -9.20
C LEU A 294 -0.56 16.91 -10.09
N MET A 295 -1.68 17.65 -10.17
CA MET A 295 -2.85 17.27 -10.98
C MET A 295 -2.84 18.00 -12.33
N LEU A 296 -3.04 17.22 -13.39
CA LEU A 296 -3.23 17.70 -14.76
C LEU A 296 -4.69 17.48 -15.16
N THR A 297 -5.42 18.54 -15.44
CA THR A 297 -6.76 18.43 -16.02
C THR A 297 -6.65 18.53 -17.55
N ILE A 298 -7.06 17.47 -18.25
CA ILE A 298 -7.12 17.43 -19.70
C ILE A 298 -8.52 17.92 -20.11
N GLU A 299 -8.60 19.18 -20.50
CA GLU A 299 -9.86 19.79 -20.90
C GLU A 299 -10.28 19.36 -22.31
N ASN A 300 -11.60 19.25 -22.52
CA ASN A 300 -12.21 18.96 -23.83
C ASN A 300 -11.67 17.70 -24.52
N LEU A 301 -11.30 16.68 -23.75
CA LEU A 301 -10.92 15.39 -24.32
C LEU A 301 -12.17 14.73 -24.94
N ARG A 302 -12.07 14.36 -26.23
CA ARG A 302 -13.22 13.92 -26.99
C ARG A 302 -13.25 12.41 -27.14
N PHE A 303 -14.39 11.84 -26.78
CA PHE A 303 -14.71 10.43 -26.97
C PHE A 303 -15.88 10.30 -27.96
N LYS A 304 -16.05 9.12 -28.53
CA LYS A 304 -17.29 8.80 -29.22
C LYS A 304 -18.48 8.92 -28.25
N PRO A 305 -19.68 9.28 -28.73
CA PRO A 305 -20.86 9.34 -27.85
C PRO A 305 -21.05 8.05 -27.06
N ASP A 306 -21.34 8.18 -25.76
CA ASP A 306 -21.56 7.09 -24.79
C ASP A 306 -20.50 5.97 -24.82
N SER A 307 -19.27 6.33 -25.13
CA SER A 307 -18.14 5.41 -25.29
C SER A 307 -16.89 5.93 -24.59
N ALA A 308 -15.97 5.01 -24.32
CA ALA A 308 -14.60 5.29 -23.87
C ALA A 308 -13.59 5.31 -25.05
N GLU A 309 -14.06 5.16 -26.29
CA GLU A 309 -13.21 5.22 -27.48
C GLU A 309 -12.90 6.68 -27.81
N LEU A 310 -11.61 7.00 -27.90
CA LEU A 310 -11.12 8.32 -28.26
C LEU A 310 -11.45 8.68 -29.70
N LEU A 311 -11.77 9.94 -29.96
CA LEU A 311 -11.86 10.44 -31.32
C LEU A 311 -10.46 10.59 -31.92
N PRO A 312 -10.36 10.46 -33.30
CA PRO A 312 -9.09 10.66 -33.99
C PRO A 312 -8.44 12.01 -33.64
N GLY A 313 -7.14 11.97 -33.41
CA GLY A 313 -6.33 13.14 -33.06
C GLY A 313 -6.12 13.34 -31.56
N GLU A 314 -6.92 12.72 -30.69
CA GLU A 314 -6.71 12.81 -29.22
C GLU A 314 -5.47 12.03 -28.78
N GLU A 315 -5.09 10.97 -29.51
CA GLU A 315 -3.86 10.23 -29.27
C GLU A 315 -2.61 11.10 -29.37
N ILE A 316 -2.60 12.09 -30.26
CA ILE A 316 -1.47 13.02 -30.42
C ILE A 316 -1.29 13.88 -29.16
N ARG A 317 -2.42 14.31 -28.55
CA ARG A 317 -2.38 15.06 -27.29
C ARG A 317 -1.83 14.19 -26.15
N LEU A 318 -2.30 12.94 -26.06
CA LEU A 318 -1.84 11.99 -25.06
C LEU A 318 -0.36 11.63 -25.23
N MET A 319 0.13 11.53 -26.48
CA MET A 319 1.55 11.29 -26.76
C MET A 319 2.44 12.40 -26.21
N LYS A 320 2.04 13.68 -26.34
CA LYS A 320 2.79 14.82 -25.75
C LYS A 320 2.82 14.78 -24.23
N ILE A 321 1.71 14.42 -23.61
CA ILE A 321 1.64 14.21 -22.15
C ILE A 321 2.56 13.05 -21.73
N ALA A 322 2.46 11.93 -22.45
CA ALA A 322 3.26 10.74 -22.17
C ALA A 322 4.77 10.99 -22.29
N GLU A 323 5.20 11.84 -23.23
CA GLU A 323 6.61 12.22 -23.37
C GLU A 323 7.14 12.88 -22.10
N ILE A 324 6.36 13.74 -21.48
CA ILE A 324 6.73 14.39 -20.21
C ILE A 324 6.67 13.37 -19.04
N LEU A 325 5.60 12.57 -18.96
CA LEU A 325 5.42 11.60 -17.89
C LEU A 325 6.48 10.47 -17.90
N ARG A 326 7.06 10.16 -19.06
CA ARG A 326 8.18 9.20 -19.18
C ARG A 326 9.44 9.67 -18.47
N ASN A 327 9.65 10.99 -18.39
CA ASN A 327 10.81 11.58 -17.72
C ASN A 327 10.71 11.57 -16.19
N ILE A 328 9.61 11.10 -15.63
CA ILE A 328 9.39 10.95 -14.19
C ILE A 328 9.45 9.47 -13.83
N PRO A 329 10.62 8.86 -13.72
CA PRO A 329 10.72 7.44 -13.39
C PRO A 329 10.18 7.19 -11.98
N LYS A 330 9.46 6.08 -11.80
CA LYS A 330 8.90 5.59 -10.53
C LYS A 330 7.66 6.31 -9.98
N SER A 331 7.21 7.46 -10.50
CA SER A 331 5.95 8.06 -10.07
C SER A 331 4.76 7.23 -10.52
N MET A 332 3.74 7.17 -9.66
CA MET A 332 2.44 6.59 -9.97
C MET A 332 1.50 7.69 -10.49
N PHE A 333 0.52 7.30 -11.29
CA PHE A 333 -0.44 8.21 -11.89
C PHE A 333 -1.86 7.78 -11.55
N LEU A 334 -2.61 8.65 -10.89
CA LEU A 334 -4.05 8.48 -10.73
C LEU A 334 -4.75 9.13 -11.92
N VAL A 335 -5.45 8.33 -12.72
CA VAL A 335 -6.26 8.80 -13.85
C VAL A 335 -7.73 8.77 -13.41
N GLU A 336 -8.33 9.95 -13.21
CA GLU A 336 -9.70 10.09 -12.73
C GLU A 336 -10.59 10.63 -13.86
N GLY A 337 -11.60 9.83 -14.24
CA GLY A 337 -12.59 10.21 -15.26
C GLY A 337 -13.83 10.84 -14.63
N HIS A 338 -14.38 11.86 -15.31
CA HIS A 338 -15.60 12.56 -14.92
C HIS A 338 -16.60 12.65 -16.05
N THR A 339 -17.89 12.70 -15.72
CA THR A 339 -18.99 12.93 -16.67
C THR A 339 -19.80 14.16 -16.29
N ALA A 340 -20.57 14.67 -17.23
CA ALA A 340 -21.70 15.51 -16.89
C ALA A 340 -22.82 14.68 -16.25
N SER A 341 -23.70 15.31 -15.46
CA SER A 341 -24.86 14.64 -14.92
C SER A 341 -25.94 14.48 -16.01
N THR A 342 -26.38 13.25 -16.21
CA THR A 342 -27.47 12.87 -17.09
C THR A 342 -28.66 12.26 -16.36
N GLY A 343 -28.51 12.05 -15.02
CA GLY A 343 -29.49 11.40 -14.16
C GLY A 343 -29.30 9.87 -14.03
N ASN A 344 -28.39 9.27 -14.80
CA ASN A 344 -28.05 7.85 -14.69
C ASN A 344 -26.72 7.67 -13.92
N VAL A 345 -26.79 7.75 -12.60
CA VAL A 345 -25.59 7.72 -11.72
C VAL A 345 -24.74 6.48 -11.94
N SER A 346 -25.34 5.30 -12.10
CA SER A 346 -24.60 4.05 -12.33
C SER A 346 -23.89 4.04 -13.70
N GLY A 347 -24.57 4.47 -14.76
CA GLY A 347 -23.99 4.57 -16.10
C GLY A 347 -22.90 5.63 -16.16
N GLU A 348 -23.08 6.77 -15.50
CA GLU A 348 -22.08 7.84 -15.37
C GLU A 348 -20.82 7.33 -14.67
N GLN A 349 -20.97 6.55 -13.60
CA GLN A 349 -19.85 5.97 -12.87
C GLN A 349 -19.06 5.00 -13.75
N SER A 350 -19.74 4.04 -14.42
CA SER A 350 -19.10 3.06 -15.29
C SER A 350 -18.39 3.72 -16.47
N LEU A 351 -19.07 4.64 -17.16
CA LEU A 351 -18.50 5.34 -18.33
C LEU A 351 -17.26 6.16 -17.95
N SER A 352 -17.27 6.82 -16.78
CA SER A 352 -16.11 7.60 -16.33
C SER A 352 -14.91 6.71 -16.03
N GLU A 353 -15.13 5.53 -15.44
CA GLU A 353 -14.09 4.55 -15.17
C GLU A 353 -13.50 3.97 -16.45
N GLU A 354 -14.36 3.60 -17.42
CA GLU A 354 -13.92 3.09 -18.72
C GLU A 354 -13.09 4.13 -19.48
N ARG A 355 -13.46 5.41 -19.44
CA ARG A 355 -12.68 6.51 -20.02
C ARG A 355 -11.33 6.67 -19.35
N ALA A 356 -11.27 6.63 -18.02
CA ALA A 356 -10.00 6.66 -17.29
C ALA A 356 -9.08 5.50 -17.70
N LYS A 357 -9.61 4.28 -17.81
CA LYS A 357 -8.87 3.11 -18.31
C LYS A 357 -8.37 3.26 -19.74
N SER A 358 -9.20 3.81 -20.63
CA SER A 358 -8.83 4.06 -22.03
C SER A 358 -7.65 5.02 -22.13
N ILE A 359 -7.65 6.11 -21.35
CA ILE A 359 -6.54 7.05 -21.27
C ILE A 359 -5.28 6.40 -20.73
N ALA A 360 -5.39 5.66 -19.63
CA ALA A 360 -4.25 4.96 -19.04
C ALA A 360 -3.63 3.96 -20.01
N MET A 361 -4.45 3.22 -20.76
CA MET A 361 -3.97 2.29 -21.80
C MET A 361 -3.29 3.04 -22.95
N SER A 362 -3.84 4.16 -23.40
CA SER A 362 -3.22 4.98 -24.45
C SER A 362 -1.86 5.49 -24.02
N LEU A 363 -1.73 5.97 -22.77
CA LEU A 363 -0.45 6.40 -22.20
C LEU A 363 0.53 5.21 -22.01
N ALA A 364 0.04 4.04 -21.58
CA ALA A 364 0.86 2.85 -21.44
C ALA A 364 1.42 2.36 -22.78
N ASN A 365 0.64 2.44 -23.86
CA ASN A 365 1.09 2.08 -25.21
C ASN A 365 2.23 2.95 -25.73
N THR A 366 2.51 4.09 -25.10
CA THR A 366 3.68 4.94 -25.41
C THR A 366 4.96 4.51 -24.71
N GLY A 367 4.94 3.43 -23.89
CA GLY A 367 6.09 2.88 -23.19
C GLY A 367 6.15 3.22 -21.70
N ILE A 368 5.10 3.82 -21.12
CA ILE A 368 4.95 3.94 -19.66
C ILE A 368 4.40 2.61 -19.13
N SER A 369 5.03 2.03 -18.10
CA SER A 369 4.54 0.75 -17.55
C SER A 369 3.11 0.86 -17.03
N ALA A 370 2.25 -0.09 -17.42
CA ALA A 370 0.81 -0.05 -17.11
C ALA A 370 0.51 -0.14 -15.62
N ASP A 371 1.39 -0.76 -14.84
CA ASP A 371 1.30 -0.86 -13.38
C ASP A 371 1.50 0.46 -12.63
N ARG A 372 1.94 1.50 -13.34
CA ARG A 372 2.06 2.87 -12.82
C ARG A 372 0.75 3.65 -12.86
N PHE A 373 -0.29 3.12 -13.48
CA PHE A 373 -1.59 3.79 -13.58
C PHE A 373 -2.61 3.19 -12.61
N ILE A 374 -3.28 4.07 -11.87
CA ILE A 374 -4.45 3.78 -11.05
C ILE A 374 -5.62 4.48 -11.72
N CYS A 375 -6.66 3.73 -12.13
CA CYS A 375 -7.81 4.29 -12.84
C CYS A 375 -9.02 4.39 -11.90
N LYS A 376 -9.70 5.55 -11.93
CA LYS A 376 -10.87 5.82 -11.12
C LYS A 376 -11.96 6.49 -11.96
N GLY A 377 -13.20 6.05 -11.79
CA GLY A 377 -14.37 6.79 -12.25
C GLY A 377 -14.97 7.59 -11.09
N SER A 378 -15.34 8.83 -11.33
CA SER A 378 -16.06 9.69 -10.40
C SER A 378 -17.47 10.06 -10.88
N GLY A 379 -17.85 9.62 -12.09
CA GLY A 379 -19.14 9.98 -12.68
C GLY A 379 -19.36 11.49 -12.64
N SER A 380 -20.56 11.90 -12.25
CA SER A 380 -20.93 13.31 -12.11
C SER A 380 -20.79 13.86 -10.68
N LYS A 381 -20.18 13.10 -9.76
CA LYS A 381 -20.12 13.44 -8.31
C LYS A 381 -19.25 14.67 -7.99
N LYS A 382 -18.32 15.04 -8.89
CA LYS A 382 -17.38 16.15 -8.70
C LYS A 382 -17.49 17.16 -9.85
N PRO A 383 -18.59 17.92 -9.98
CA PRO A 383 -18.73 18.92 -11.02
C PRO A 383 -17.81 20.12 -10.73
N ILE A 384 -17.16 20.66 -11.79
CA ILE A 384 -16.40 21.90 -11.74
C ILE A 384 -17.17 23.07 -12.35
N ALA A 385 -18.28 22.79 -13.00
CA ALA A 385 -19.16 23.76 -13.61
C ALA A 385 -20.64 23.31 -13.52
N SER A 386 -21.56 24.20 -13.82
CA SER A 386 -23.00 23.91 -13.79
C SER A 386 -23.40 22.86 -14.82
N ASN A 387 -24.14 21.83 -14.43
CA ASN A 387 -24.74 20.84 -15.33
C ASN A 387 -25.98 21.36 -16.05
N SER A 388 -26.46 22.58 -15.77
CA SER A 388 -27.62 23.17 -16.44
C SER A 388 -27.29 23.88 -17.76
N THR A 389 -26.02 24.04 -18.10
CA THR A 389 -25.56 24.63 -19.36
C THR A 389 -24.75 23.65 -20.18
N LYS A 390 -24.77 23.77 -21.50
CA LYS A 390 -23.98 22.91 -22.40
C LYS A 390 -22.48 23.11 -22.19
N GLU A 391 -22.07 24.33 -21.95
CA GLU A 391 -20.69 24.72 -21.67
C GLU A 391 -20.21 24.09 -20.35
N GLY A 392 -21.00 24.19 -19.28
CA GLY A 392 -20.66 23.59 -18.00
C GLY A 392 -20.65 22.07 -18.05
N MET A 393 -21.60 21.45 -18.75
CA MET A 393 -21.55 20.00 -19.02
C MET A 393 -20.27 19.59 -19.79
N SER A 394 -19.80 20.44 -20.72
CA SER A 394 -18.56 20.17 -21.46
C SER A 394 -17.35 20.18 -20.55
N LEU A 395 -17.27 21.14 -19.63
CA LEU A 395 -16.19 21.24 -18.63
C LEU A 395 -16.22 20.06 -17.64
N ASN A 396 -17.41 19.59 -17.27
CA ASN A 396 -17.55 18.44 -16.38
C ASN A 396 -17.10 17.13 -17.05
N ARG A 397 -17.17 16.99 -18.36
CA ARG A 397 -16.64 15.86 -19.13
C ARG A 397 -15.13 16.01 -19.32
N ARG A 398 -14.36 15.62 -18.32
CA ARG A 398 -12.91 15.76 -18.29
C ARG A 398 -12.22 14.49 -17.74
N VAL A 399 -10.92 14.43 -17.94
CA VAL A 399 -10.05 13.47 -17.29
C VAL A 399 -8.94 14.22 -16.56
N GLU A 400 -8.71 13.84 -15.32
CA GLU A 400 -7.64 14.35 -14.47
C GLU A 400 -6.56 13.28 -14.32
N ILE A 401 -5.30 13.67 -14.45
CA ILE A 401 -4.14 12.80 -14.19
C ILE A 401 -3.37 13.42 -13.03
N THR A 402 -3.35 12.75 -11.88
CA THR A 402 -2.54 13.18 -10.73
C THR A 402 -1.24 12.40 -10.69
N ILE A 403 -0.10 13.09 -10.70
CA ILE A 403 1.20 12.52 -10.42
C ILE A 403 1.27 12.39 -8.90
N LEU A 404 1.15 11.17 -8.40
CA LEU A 404 1.09 10.86 -6.97
C LEU A 404 2.47 10.97 -6.32
N GLU A 405 2.52 11.55 -5.12
CA GLU A 405 3.75 11.84 -4.35
C GLU A 405 3.67 11.30 -2.93
#